data_2207edb3e46d4940c1f3d2b8979c9755
#
_entry.id   2207edb3e46d4940c1f3d2b8979c9755
#
_cell.length_a   1.000
_cell.length_b   1.000
_cell.length_c   1.000
_cell.angle_alpha   90.00
_cell.angle_beta   90.00
_cell.angle_gamma   90.00
#
_symmetry.space_group_name_H-M   'P 1'
#
loop_
_entity.id
_entity.type
_entity.pdbx_description
1 polymer ?
#
loop_
_entity_poly.entity_id
_entity_poly.type
_entity_poly.pdbx_seq_one_letter_code
_entity_poly.pdbx_strand_id
1 'polypeptide(L)'
;MITAPGDSSAVRSAIAANGGTVFSNYDAIGVIVAHSASSGFAATMRGVAGVQQVGATRTSDVPADAYNPALPANPAQASTPAGEPVRADMSQIKADQAWAVNLGSASVKVGILDTGVDDQHQDLAPNFDAADSVSCAYGKPDTRAGAWRDVDTHGTHVAGTIAAAKNGKGVVGVAPGVTISAVRVAEPGNSFFFAENTICGFVWAGDHGFKVTNNSYYTDPWQFNCPDNIDQAAIIEGVKRAQEYAEGKGSLQIAAAGNENYDLAHKTTDSASPNDSTPVTRTITNACLDIPTELPGVVTVAANGTGVTKASFSNYGQSVIDVAAPGSNVYSTVPGGGYGSKSGTSMATPHVVGVAALIASANPGITPAQIRAKLAAQANDIACPSDGRCTGTTANNSFFGEGQADALKAVGTTPPPGKYFENLADFSINDNATVESPIAVTGVTGNAPATLKVGVDIKHTYIGDLKVDLVAPDGSVYTLHNHAGGSADNIAQTYTVNASSEVANGTWKLRVNDNAASDTGKIDAWNLTF
;
A
#
# COMPACT_ATOMS: atom_id res chain seq x y z
N MET A 1 7.25 -3.28 -27.72
CA MET A 1 6.00 -2.56 -27.41
C MET A 1 5.83 -1.37 -28.35
N ILE A 2 4.62 -1.13 -28.81
CA ILE A 2 4.27 -0.08 -29.77
C ILE A 2 3.10 0.72 -29.19
N THR A 3 3.20 2.03 -29.12
CA THR A 3 2.09 2.91 -28.77
C THR A 3 1.49 3.55 -30.02
N ALA A 4 0.19 3.36 -30.22
CA ALA A 4 -0.55 3.83 -31.38
C ALA A 4 -1.99 4.20 -30.95
N PRO A 5 -2.28 5.47 -30.68
CA PRO A 5 -3.63 5.88 -30.29
C PRO A 5 -4.61 5.81 -31.46
N GLY A 6 -5.88 5.55 -31.14
CA GLY A 6 -6.95 5.43 -32.14
C GLY A 6 -7.03 4.05 -32.78
N ASP A 7 -7.49 3.99 -34.06
CA ASP A 7 -7.62 2.71 -34.77
C ASP A 7 -6.25 2.08 -35.07
N SER A 8 -5.96 0.99 -34.38
CA SER A 8 -4.70 0.26 -34.51
C SER A 8 -4.62 -0.66 -35.74
N SER A 9 -5.66 -0.76 -36.58
CA SER A 9 -5.74 -1.74 -37.70
C SER A 9 -4.64 -1.57 -38.73
N ALA A 10 -4.33 -0.32 -39.12
CA ALA A 10 -3.26 -0.02 -40.08
C ALA A 10 -1.87 -0.35 -39.47
N VAL A 11 -1.68 -0.07 -38.19
CA VAL A 11 -0.42 -0.38 -37.49
C VAL A 11 -0.22 -1.89 -37.34
N ARG A 12 -1.27 -2.65 -37.01
CA ARG A 12 -1.22 -4.13 -37.00
C ARG A 12 -0.87 -4.72 -38.34
N SER A 13 -1.43 -4.17 -39.40
CA SER A 13 -1.08 -4.59 -40.78
C SER A 13 0.37 -4.29 -41.12
N ALA A 14 0.88 -3.13 -40.67
CA ALA A 14 2.28 -2.75 -40.84
C ALA A 14 3.24 -3.65 -40.03
N ILE A 15 2.85 -4.07 -38.83
CA ILE A 15 3.61 -5.04 -38.02
C ILE A 15 3.83 -6.33 -38.84
N ALA A 16 2.75 -6.90 -39.37
CA ALA A 16 2.83 -8.13 -40.14
C ALA A 16 3.67 -7.96 -41.44
N ALA A 17 3.50 -6.83 -42.14
CA ALA A 17 4.24 -6.53 -43.38
C ALA A 17 5.75 -6.36 -43.14
N ASN A 18 6.16 -6.01 -41.93
CA ASN A 18 7.57 -5.82 -41.54
C ASN A 18 8.15 -6.98 -40.70
N GLY A 19 7.54 -8.17 -40.79
CA GLY A 19 8.08 -9.39 -40.16
C GLY A 19 7.86 -9.47 -38.65
N GLY A 20 6.87 -8.75 -38.12
CA GLY A 20 6.42 -8.89 -36.73
C GLY A 20 5.14 -9.68 -36.63
N THR A 21 4.87 -10.20 -35.43
CA THR A 21 3.62 -10.84 -35.04
C THR A 21 3.00 -10.08 -33.90
N VAL A 22 1.75 -9.65 -34.01
CA VAL A 22 0.99 -9.08 -32.89
C VAL A 22 0.77 -10.17 -31.86
N PHE A 23 1.26 -9.95 -30.65
CA PHE A 23 1.10 -10.88 -29.53
C PHE A 23 -0.10 -10.49 -28.67
N SER A 24 -0.22 -9.21 -28.33
CA SER A 24 -1.35 -8.63 -27.60
C SER A 24 -1.70 -7.26 -28.16
N ASN A 25 -2.97 -6.89 -28.10
CA ASN A 25 -3.45 -5.59 -28.55
C ASN A 25 -4.43 -5.02 -27.52
N TYR A 26 -4.06 -3.89 -26.95
CA TYR A 26 -4.82 -3.15 -25.93
C TYR A 26 -5.37 -1.87 -26.55
N ASP A 27 -6.41 -2.00 -27.40
CA ASP A 27 -7.01 -0.88 -28.15
C ASP A 27 -7.47 0.26 -27.25
N ALA A 28 -8.01 -0.07 -26.05
CA ALA A 28 -8.50 0.93 -25.10
C ALA A 28 -7.44 1.95 -24.65
N ILE A 29 -6.18 1.56 -24.69
CA ILE A 29 -5.03 2.40 -24.30
C ILE A 29 -4.06 2.67 -25.47
N GLY A 30 -4.35 2.14 -26.66
CA GLY A 30 -3.50 2.29 -27.84
C GLY A 30 -2.12 1.67 -27.68
N VAL A 31 -2.02 0.47 -27.09
CA VAL A 31 -0.75 -0.26 -26.89
C VAL A 31 -0.82 -1.62 -27.56
N ILE A 32 0.22 -1.95 -28.35
CA ILE A 32 0.39 -3.25 -29.02
C ILE A 32 1.69 -3.89 -28.54
N VAL A 33 1.64 -5.14 -28.13
CA VAL A 33 2.80 -6.00 -27.92
C VAL A 33 3.02 -6.81 -29.18
N ALA A 34 4.21 -6.69 -29.77
CA ALA A 34 4.57 -7.43 -30.99
C ALA A 34 5.92 -8.12 -30.82
N HIS A 35 6.05 -9.31 -31.36
CA HIS A 35 7.29 -10.06 -31.41
C HIS A 35 7.86 -10.05 -32.84
N SER A 36 9.17 -9.90 -32.97
CA SER A 36 9.87 -9.98 -34.25
C SER A 36 11.30 -10.49 -34.05
N ALA A 37 11.74 -11.35 -34.93
CA ALA A 37 13.13 -11.81 -34.99
C ALA A 37 14.06 -10.81 -35.73
N SER A 38 13.51 -9.74 -36.32
CA SER A 38 14.29 -8.74 -37.03
C SER A 38 14.84 -7.68 -36.09
N SER A 39 16.14 -7.54 -36.01
CA SER A 39 16.83 -6.48 -35.23
C SER A 39 16.48 -5.05 -35.69
N GLY A 40 16.06 -4.87 -36.94
CA GLY A 40 15.62 -3.58 -37.49
C GLY A 40 14.14 -3.27 -37.28
N PHE A 41 13.35 -4.19 -36.74
CA PHE A 41 11.90 -4.09 -36.65
C PHE A 41 11.45 -2.81 -35.90
N ALA A 42 11.99 -2.55 -34.72
CA ALA A 42 11.62 -1.36 -33.95
C ALA A 42 11.91 -0.05 -34.69
N ALA A 43 13.08 0.06 -35.34
CA ALA A 43 13.44 1.22 -36.14
C ALA A 43 12.48 1.43 -37.33
N THR A 44 12.10 0.35 -38.02
CA THR A 44 11.14 0.41 -39.11
C THR A 44 9.76 0.84 -38.62
N MET A 45 9.28 0.28 -37.53
CA MET A 45 7.97 0.61 -36.97
C MET A 45 7.85 2.05 -36.49
N ARG A 46 8.94 2.68 -36.03
CA ARG A 46 8.95 4.12 -35.68
C ARG A 46 8.64 5.05 -36.85
N GLY A 47 8.84 4.59 -38.09
CA GLY A 47 8.50 5.34 -39.31
C GLY A 47 7.08 5.12 -39.81
N VAL A 48 6.30 4.25 -39.19
CA VAL A 48 4.94 3.91 -39.63
C VAL A 48 3.94 4.98 -39.19
N ALA A 49 3.11 5.44 -40.09
CA ALA A 49 2.06 6.42 -39.79
C ALA A 49 1.10 5.87 -38.70
N GLY A 50 0.76 6.71 -37.71
CA GLY A 50 -0.07 6.35 -36.56
C GLY A 50 0.69 5.74 -35.38
N VAL A 51 1.97 5.38 -35.53
CA VAL A 51 2.82 4.96 -34.44
C VAL A 51 3.41 6.19 -33.73
N GLN A 52 3.33 6.24 -32.41
CA GLN A 52 3.92 7.30 -31.59
C GLN A 52 5.28 6.90 -31.05
N GLN A 53 5.37 5.71 -30.45
CA GLN A 53 6.61 5.20 -29.87
C GLN A 53 6.73 3.70 -30.16
N VAL A 54 7.96 3.23 -30.23
CA VAL A 54 8.31 1.80 -30.29
C VAL A 54 9.55 1.57 -29.47
N GLY A 55 9.50 0.64 -28.52
CA GLY A 55 10.63 0.25 -27.68
C GLY A 55 10.65 -1.25 -27.40
N ALA A 56 11.85 -1.78 -27.22
CA ALA A 56 12.04 -3.11 -26.67
C ALA A 56 11.69 -3.10 -25.17
N THR A 57 10.98 -4.13 -24.71
CA THR A 57 10.57 -4.26 -23.31
C THR A 57 11.52 -5.15 -22.51
N ARG A 58 12.46 -5.81 -23.18
CA ARG A 58 13.46 -6.70 -22.58
C ARG A 58 14.76 -6.69 -23.38
N THR A 59 15.87 -7.06 -22.76
CA THR A 59 17.17 -7.23 -23.42
C THR A 59 17.48 -8.71 -23.68
N SER A 60 16.75 -9.61 -23.03
CA SER A 60 16.77 -11.05 -23.28
C SER A 60 15.80 -11.48 -24.37
N ASP A 61 15.96 -12.68 -24.91
CA ASP A 61 15.03 -13.28 -25.84
C ASP A 61 13.70 -13.64 -25.15
N VAL A 62 12.58 -13.52 -25.88
CA VAL A 62 11.29 -14.03 -25.41
C VAL A 62 11.34 -15.56 -25.38
N PRO A 63 11.04 -16.21 -24.26
CA PRO A 63 11.06 -17.66 -24.16
C PRO A 63 10.05 -18.33 -25.11
N ALA A 64 10.38 -19.49 -25.63
CA ALA A 64 9.50 -20.20 -26.58
C ALA A 64 8.16 -20.62 -25.95
N ASP A 65 8.12 -20.87 -24.65
CA ASP A 65 6.91 -21.20 -23.90
C ASP A 65 5.98 -20.00 -23.66
N ALA A 66 6.41 -18.77 -23.95
CA ALA A 66 5.55 -17.57 -23.90
C ALA A 66 4.26 -17.71 -24.72
N TYR A 67 4.28 -18.52 -25.78
CA TYR A 67 3.13 -18.78 -26.64
C TYR A 67 2.14 -19.80 -26.08
N ASN A 68 2.59 -20.68 -25.19
CA ASN A 68 1.76 -21.68 -24.52
C ASN A 68 2.38 -22.06 -23.16
N PRO A 69 2.31 -21.16 -22.17
CA PRO A 69 2.96 -21.37 -20.89
C PRO A 69 2.36 -22.57 -20.15
N ALA A 70 3.22 -23.32 -19.46
CA ALA A 70 2.79 -24.38 -18.55
C ALA A 70 2.01 -23.77 -17.37
N LEU A 71 1.00 -24.47 -16.90
CA LEU A 71 0.32 -24.08 -15.65
C LEU A 71 1.24 -24.32 -14.45
N PRO A 72 1.29 -23.40 -13.47
CA PRO A 72 1.97 -23.62 -12.23
C PRO A 72 1.43 -24.84 -11.48
N ALA A 73 2.30 -25.50 -10.74
CA ALA A 73 1.90 -26.63 -9.91
C ALA A 73 0.92 -26.20 -8.82
N ASN A 74 0.02 -27.11 -8.44
CA ASN A 74 -0.80 -26.94 -7.25
C ASN A 74 -0.03 -27.50 -6.04
N PRO A 75 0.44 -26.68 -5.10
CA PRO A 75 1.23 -27.17 -3.99
C PRO A 75 0.37 -28.00 -3.02
N ALA A 76 0.95 -29.08 -2.47
CA ALA A 76 0.30 -29.84 -1.42
C ALA A 76 0.15 -28.97 -0.17
N GLN A 77 -1.05 -28.92 0.39
CA GLN A 77 -1.37 -28.07 1.53
C GLN A 77 -0.97 -28.71 2.86
N ALA A 78 -0.18 -28.01 3.67
CA ALA A 78 0.11 -28.38 5.05
C ALA A 78 -1.09 -28.04 5.96
N SER A 79 -1.12 -28.64 7.15
CA SER A 79 -2.12 -28.28 8.16
C SER A 79 -1.82 -26.92 8.78
N THR A 80 -2.81 -26.04 8.81
CA THR A 80 -2.66 -24.71 9.43
C THR A 80 -2.68 -24.80 10.96
N PRO A 81 -1.78 -24.11 11.65
CA PRO A 81 -1.82 -23.99 13.11
C PRO A 81 -3.14 -23.39 13.60
N ALA A 82 -3.65 -23.91 14.72
CA ALA A 82 -4.82 -23.32 15.38
C ALA A 82 -4.46 -22.00 16.05
N GLY A 83 -5.42 -21.07 16.07
CA GLY A 83 -5.29 -19.74 16.67
C GLY A 83 -4.79 -18.69 15.68
N GLU A 84 -5.06 -17.44 16.00
CA GLU A 84 -4.73 -16.25 15.23
C GLU A 84 -4.04 -15.23 16.15
N PRO A 85 -2.77 -15.43 16.52
CA PRO A 85 -2.09 -14.47 17.37
C PRO A 85 -1.96 -13.11 16.66
N VAL A 86 -2.27 -12.04 17.39
CA VAL A 86 -2.08 -10.69 16.86
C VAL A 86 -0.59 -10.45 16.64
N ARG A 87 -0.21 -10.09 15.43
CA ARG A 87 1.17 -9.81 15.06
C ARG A 87 1.53 -8.37 15.36
N ALA A 88 2.81 -8.12 15.66
CA ALA A 88 3.31 -6.80 16.00
C ALA A 88 3.12 -5.77 14.86
N ASP A 89 3.27 -6.20 13.60
CA ASP A 89 3.01 -5.38 12.41
C ASP A 89 1.55 -4.93 12.32
N MET A 90 0.60 -5.80 12.67
CA MET A 90 -0.83 -5.49 12.70
C MET A 90 -1.19 -4.52 13.83
N SER A 91 -0.61 -4.72 15.02
CA SER A 91 -0.80 -3.77 16.13
C SER A 91 -0.17 -2.42 15.86
N GLN A 92 0.99 -2.38 15.16
CA GLN A 92 1.69 -1.14 14.83
C GLN A 92 0.85 -0.22 13.93
N ILE A 93 0.03 -0.76 13.03
CA ILE A 93 -0.93 -0.01 12.19
C ILE A 93 -2.35 -0.03 12.74
N LYS A 94 -2.57 -0.53 13.95
CA LYS A 94 -3.88 -0.67 14.62
C LYS A 94 -4.91 -1.52 13.84
N ALA A 95 -4.47 -2.47 13.04
CA ALA A 95 -5.36 -3.36 12.31
C ALA A 95 -6.15 -4.28 13.25
N ASP A 96 -5.53 -4.74 14.35
CA ASP A 96 -6.15 -5.51 15.41
C ASP A 96 -7.35 -4.78 16.05
N GLN A 97 -7.26 -3.45 16.17
CA GLN A 97 -8.35 -2.60 16.66
C GLN A 97 -9.41 -2.37 15.58
N ALA A 98 -8.97 -2.17 14.33
CA ALA A 98 -9.88 -2.01 13.19
C ALA A 98 -10.79 -3.23 12.97
N TRP A 99 -10.29 -4.45 13.24
CA TRP A 99 -11.10 -5.69 13.09
C TRP A 99 -12.31 -5.73 14.02
N ALA A 100 -12.31 -5.02 15.13
CA ALA A 100 -13.46 -4.91 16.01
C ALA A 100 -14.56 -3.99 15.43
N VAL A 101 -14.21 -3.13 14.48
CA VAL A 101 -15.10 -2.14 13.86
C VAL A 101 -15.53 -2.60 12.46
N ASN A 102 -14.59 -2.97 11.60
CA ASN A 102 -14.86 -3.36 10.23
C ASN A 102 -13.75 -4.31 9.71
N LEU A 103 -14.12 -5.47 9.24
CA LEU A 103 -13.21 -6.45 8.65
C LEU A 103 -12.92 -6.20 7.16
N GLY A 104 -13.57 -5.22 6.58
CA GLY A 104 -13.65 -5.02 5.13
C GLY A 104 -14.94 -5.62 4.55
N SER A 105 -15.20 -5.35 3.29
CA SER A 105 -16.40 -5.83 2.56
C SER A 105 -16.00 -6.71 1.39
N ALA A 106 -16.66 -7.85 1.23
CA ALA A 106 -16.47 -8.73 0.07
C ALA A 106 -16.83 -8.06 -1.27
N SER A 107 -17.55 -6.93 -1.26
CA SER A 107 -17.78 -6.13 -2.46
C SER A 107 -16.56 -5.31 -2.91
N VAL A 108 -15.55 -5.17 -2.04
CA VAL A 108 -14.28 -4.51 -2.37
C VAL A 108 -13.30 -5.57 -2.87
N LYS A 109 -12.99 -5.49 -4.16
CA LYS A 109 -12.04 -6.38 -4.82
C LYS A 109 -10.63 -5.77 -4.81
N VAL A 110 -9.65 -6.56 -4.39
CA VAL A 110 -8.23 -6.19 -4.36
C VAL A 110 -7.46 -7.07 -5.33
N GLY A 111 -6.77 -6.46 -6.28
CA GLY A 111 -5.88 -7.15 -7.22
C GLY A 111 -4.48 -7.34 -6.64
N ILE A 112 -4.00 -8.58 -6.63
CA ILE A 112 -2.63 -8.92 -6.24
C ILE A 112 -1.81 -9.07 -7.53
N LEU A 113 -1.20 -7.94 -7.99
CA LEU A 113 -0.31 -7.93 -9.15
C LEU A 113 1.09 -8.32 -8.67
N ASP A 114 1.44 -9.61 -8.82
CA ASP A 114 2.64 -10.17 -8.19
C ASP A 114 3.04 -11.51 -8.85
N THR A 115 3.78 -12.37 -8.16
CA THR A 115 4.20 -13.70 -8.62
C THR A 115 3.06 -14.72 -8.70
N GLY A 116 1.87 -14.36 -8.30
CA GLY A 116 0.69 -15.22 -8.21
C GLY A 116 0.25 -15.44 -6.76
N VAL A 117 -0.80 -16.23 -6.56
CA VAL A 117 -1.33 -16.55 -5.23
C VAL A 117 -1.65 -18.04 -5.14
N ASP A 118 -1.35 -18.67 -4.02
CA ASP A 118 -1.83 -20.03 -3.69
C ASP A 118 -3.32 -19.97 -3.31
N ASP A 119 -4.16 -20.23 -4.30
CA ASP A 119 -5.63 -20.22 -4.18
C ASP A 119 -6.19 -21.34 -3.30
N GLN A 120 -5.35 -22.30 -2.88
CA GLN A 120 -5.72 -23.39 -1.99
C GLN A 120 -5.32 -23.15 -0.54
N HIS A 121 -4.55 -22.09 -0.27
CA HIS A 121 -4.09 -21.78 1.09
C HIS A 121 -5.28 -21.52 2.00
N GLN A 122 -5.35 -22.20 3.16
CA GLN A 122 -6.51 -22.22 4.07
C GLN A 122 -6.94 -20.84 4.58
N ASP A 123 -5.99 -19.91 4.70
CA ASP A 123 -6.25 -18.53 5.11
C ASP A 123 -6.62 -17.60 3.95
N LEU A 124 -6.36 -18.01 2.69
CA LEU A 124 -6.65 -17.20 1.51
C LEU A 124 -7.92 -17.66 0.78
N ALA A 125 -8.12 -18.96 0.68
CA ALA A 125 -9.26 -19.55 -0.05
C ALA A 125 -10.63 -18.97 0.32
N PRO A 126 -10.93 -18.60 1.59
CA PRO A 126 -12.21 -17.99 1.94
C PRO A 126 -12.49 -16.64 1.26
N ASN A 127 -11.43 -15.89 0.93
CA ASN A 127 -11.52 -14.54 0.35
C ASN A 127 -11.09 -14.50 -1.13
N PHE A 128 -10.70 -15.65 -1.70
CA PHE A 128 -10.14 -15.72 -3.04
C PHE A 128 -11.22 -15.80 -4.12
N ASP A 129 -11.12 -14.94 -5.13
CA ASP A 129 -11.96 -14.94 -6.32
C ASP A 129 -11.21 -15.46 -7.55
N ALA A 130 -11.47 -16.70 -7.90
CA ALA A 130 -10.87 -17.35 -9.06
C ALA A 130 -11.44 -16.82 -10.40
N ALA A 131 -12.67 -16.26 -10.40
CA ALA A 131 -13.31 -15.79 -11.62
C ALA A 131 -12.63 -14.55 -12.21
N ASP A 132 -12.13 -13.66 -11.33
CA ASP A 132 -11.41 -12.46 -11.72
C ASP A 132 -9.88 -12.63 -11.66
N SER A 133 -9.39 -13.84 -11.35
CA SER A 133 -7.96 -14.15 -11.31
C SER A 133 -7.42 -14.55 -12.68
N VAL A 134 -6.17 -14.15 -12.96
CA VAL A 134 -5.55 -14.29 -14.30
C VAL A 134 -4.02 -14.41 -14.17
N SER A 135 -3.40 -15.03 -15.18
CA SER A 135 -1.99 -14.80 -15.44
C SER A 135 -1.84 -13.79 -16.58
N CYS A 136 -1.08 -12.75 -16.35
CA CYS A 136 -0.62 -11.76 -17.32
C CYS A 136 0.84 -11.96 -17.74
N ALA A 137 1.47 -13.08 -17.34
CA ALA A 137 2.81 -13.40 -17.77
C ALA A 137 2.92 -13.37 -19.30
N TYR A 138 4.01 -12.81 -19.78
CA TYR A 138 4.27 -12.54 -21.20
C TYR A 138 3.33 -11.49 -21.86
N GLY A 139 2.56 -10.73 -21.06
CA GLY A 139 1.74 -9.64 -21.58
C GLY A 139 0.45 -10.06 -22.29
N LYS A 140 -0.11 -11.21 -21.93
CA LYS A 140 -1.38 -11.71 -22.47
C LYS A 140 -2.20 -12.40 -21.38
N PRO A 141 -3.50 -12.08 -21.24
CA PRO A 141 -4.34 -12.74 -20.24
C PRO A 141 -4.46 -14.25 -20.49
N ASP A 142 -4.16 -15.05 -19.47
CA ASP A 142 -4.41 -16.49 -19.41
C ASP A 142 -5.35 -16.79 -18.23
N THR A 143 -6.60 -17.10 -18.56
CA THR A 143 -7.68 -17.36 -17.59
C THR A 143 -7.86 -18.84 -17.28
N ARG A 144 -6.99 -19.72 -17.77
CA ARG A 144 -7.07 -21.15 -17.45
C ARG A 144 -6.96 -21.34 -15.93
N ALA A 145 -7.80 -22.22 -15.39
CA ALA A 145 -7.83 -22.48 -13.95
C ALA A 145 -6.43 -22.83 -13.41
N GLY A 146 -5.98 -22.05 -12.43
CA GLY A 146 -4.66 -22.19 -11.82
C GLY A 146 -3.52 -21.48 -12.55
N ALA A 147 -3.75 -20.79 -13.68
CA ALA A 147 -2.73 -20.00 -14.36
C ALA A 147 -2.17 -18.87 -13.46
N TRP A 148 -2.98 -18.38 -12.55
CA TRP A 148 -2.65 -17.32 -11.57
C TRP A 148 -1.88 -17.80 -10.34
N ARG A 149 -1.61 -19.12 -10.20
CA ARG A 149 -0.91 -19.64 -9.02
C ARG A 149 0.50 -19.12 -8.91
N ASP A 150 0.97 -19.05 -7.69
CA ASP A 150 2.26 -18.49 -7.33
C ASP A 150 3.41 -19.33 -7.92
N VAL A 151 4.34 -18.67 -8.59
CA VAL A 151 5.54 -19.28 -9.19
C VAL A 151 6.82 -19.03 -8.37
N ASP A 152 6.66 -18.31 -7.25
CA ASP A 152 7.68 -18.01 -6.25
C ASP A 152 7.08 -18.29 -4.85
N THR A 153 7.10 -17.33 -3.98
CA THR A 153 6.46 -17.34 -2.66
C THR A 153 6.00 -15.94 -2.27
N HIS A 154 6.27 -14.94 -3.14
CA HIS A 154 6.14 -13.54 -2.82
C HIS A 154 4.68 -13.09 -2.84
N GLY A 155 3.95 -13.37 -3.90
CA GLY A 155 2.57 -12.91 -4.05
C GLY A 155 1.60 -13.55 -3.04
N THR A 156 1.83 -14.81 -2.68
CA THR A 156 1.06 -15.47 -1.61
C THR A 156 1.30 -14.80 -0.25
N HIS A 157 2.55 -14.37 0.02
CA HIS A 157 2.88 -13.66 1.24
C HIS A 157 2.22 -12.27 1.31
N VAL A 158 2.25 -11.56 0.22
CA VAL A 158 1.57 -10.26 0.05
C VAL A 158 0.06 -10.41 0.25
N ALA A 159 -0.57 -11.40 -0.40
CA ALA A 159 -2.01 -11.67 -0.28
C ALA A 159 -2.45 -11.91 1.17
N GLY A 160 -1.66 -12.67 1.94
CA GLY A 160 -1.96 -12.94 3.35
C GLY A 160 -1.87 -11.71 4.23
N THR A 161 -0.90 -10.83 3.96
CA THR A 161 -0.79 -9.56 4.68
C THR A 161 -2.01 -8.67 4.44
N ILE A 162 -2.56 -8.66 3.21
CA ILE A 162 -3.77 -7.90 2.87
C ILE A 162 -5.01 -8.51 3.50
N ALA A 163 -5.26 -9.79 3.25
CA ALA A 163 -6.60 -10.37 3.40
C ALA A 163 -6.62 -11.83 3.85
N ALA A 164 -5.60 -12.33 4.57
CA ALA A 164 -5.76 -13.61 5.25
C ALA A 164 -7.03 -13.58 6.11
N ALA A 165 -7.88 -14.59 5.95
CA ALA A 165 -9.22 -14.61 6.54
C ALA A 165 -9.15 -14.71 8.07
N LYS A 166 -10.07 -14.05 8.76
CA LYS A 166 -10.24 -14.21 10.22
C LYS A 166 -11.08 -15.47 10.49
N ASN A 167 -10.44 -16.64 10.54
CA ASN A 167 -11.07 -17.96 10.55
C ASN A 167 -10.65 -18.87 11.71
N GLY A 168 -9.93 -18.31 12.71
CA GLY A 168 -9.45 -19.04 13.89
C GLY A 168 -8.15 -19.81 13.66
N LYS A 169 -7.43 -19.57 12.55
CA LYS A 169 -6.22 -20.29 12.16
C LYS A 169 -5.16 -19.35 11.61
N GLY A 170 -3.90 -19.70 11.80
CA GLY A 170 -2.75 -19.08 11.16
C GLY A 170 -2.61 -17.59 11.40
N VAL A 171 -2.89 -16.75 10.40
CA VAL A 171 -2.72 -15.29 10.46
C VAL A 171 -3.98 -14.56 10.01
N VAL A 172 -4.12 -13.30 10.40
CA VAL A 172 -5.19 -12.40 9.94
C VAL A 172 -4.58 -11.26 9.15
N GLY A 173 -5.11 -10.96 7.96
CA GLY A 173 -4.72 -9.82 7.14
C GLY A 173 -5.27 -8.49 7.67
N VAL A 174 -4.80 -7.37 7.10
CA VAL A 174 -5.29 -6.03 7.48
C VAL A 174 -6.80 -5.88 7.23
N ALA A 175 -7.28 -6.38 6.10
CA ALA A 175 -8.68 -6.33 5.66
C ALA A 175 -9.24 -7.75 5.41
N PRO A 176 -9.46 -8.58 6.45
CA PRO A 176 -9.74 -10.00 6.31
C PRO A 176 -11.12 -10.32 5.73
N GLY A 177 -11.95 -9.33 5.43
CA GLY A 177 -13.28 -9.48 4.83
C GLY A 177 -13.39 -8.99 3.39
N VAL A 178 -12.31 -8.56 2.75
CA VAL A 178 -12.32 -8.15 1.34
C VAL A 178 -12.07 -9.33 0.40
N THR A 179 -12.46 -9.21 -0.86
CA THR A 179 -12.17 -10.20 -1.89
C THR A 179 -10.81 -9.93 -2.53
N ILE A 180 -9.99 -10.97 -2.71
CA ILE A 180 -8.71 -10.88 -3.41
C ILE A 180 -8.75 -11.69 -4.71
N SER A 181 -8.14 -11.14 -5.76
CA SER A 181 -7.91 -11.83 -7.03
C SER A 181 -6.44 -11.78 -7.39
N ALA A 182 -5.89 -12.90 -7.83
CA ALA A 182 -4.50 -12.97 -8.28
C ALA A 182 -4.38 -12.47 -9.72
N VAL A 183 -3.48 -11.55 -9.96
CA VAL A 183 -3.03 -11.15 -11.29
C VAL A 183 -1.55 -11.45 -11.39
N ARG A 184 -1.20 -12.65 -11.85
CA ARG A 184 0.20 -13.04 -11.95
C ARG A 184 0.87 -12.27 -13.08
N VAL A 185 1.70 -11.28 -12.73
CA VAL A 185 2.47 -10.48 -13.68
C VAL A 185 3.94 -10.92 -13.78
N ALA A 186 4.39 -11.80 -12.89
CA ALA A 186 5.71 -12.41 -12.96
C ALA A 186 5.76 -13.56 -13.98
N GLU A 187 6.85 -13.64 -14.72
CA GLU A 187 7.14 -14.78 -15.58
C GLU A 187 7.63 -15.99 -14.77
N PRO A 188 7.26 -17.21 -15.14
CA PRO A 188 7.75 -18.40 -14.45
C PRO A 188 9.25 -18.58 -14.67
N GLY A 189 9.94 -19.07 -13.64
CA GLY A 189 11.35 -19.44 -13.70
C GLY A 189 12.34 -18.33 -13.34
N ASN A 190 12.08 -17.10 -13.71
CA ASN A 190 12.93 -15.95 -13.39
C ASN A 190 12.24 -14.91 -12.48
N SER A 191 10.92 -14.97 -12.38
CA SER A 191 10.07 -14.03 -11.64
C SER A 191 10.21 -12.56 -12.09
N PHE A 192 10.56 -12.30 -13.35
CA PHE A 192 10.63 -10.95 -13.92
C PHE A 192 9.25 -10.37 -14.21
N PHE A 193 9.12 -9.06 -14.01
CA PHE A 193 7.91 -8.26 -14.17
C PHE A 193 8.03 -7.31 -15.37
N PHE A 194 8.06 -7.84 -16.58
CA PHE A 194 8.22 -7.01 -17.77
C PHE A 194 7.04 -6.08 -18.02
N ALA A 195 7.30 -4.99 -18.76
CA ALA A 195 6.31 -3.93 -19.01
C ALA A 195 4.99 -4.45 -19.62
N GLU A 196 5.05 -5.38 -20.57
CA GLU A 196 3.87 -5.99 -21.17
C GLU A 196 3.00 -6.76 -20.19
N ASN A 197 3.61 -7.37 -19.17
CA ASN A 197 2.91 -8.08 -18.10
C ASN A 197 2.18 -7.10 -17.17
N THR A 198 2.87 -6.01 -16.79
CA THR A 198 2.31 -4.93 -15.98
C THR A 198 1.14 -4.24 -16.70
N ILE A 199 1.28 -3.97 -18.00
CA ILE A 199 0.21 -3.41 -18.85
C ILE A 199 -1.01 -4.33 -18.84
N CYS A 200 -0.82 -5.64 -19.09
CA CYS A 200 -1.89 -6.62 -19.00
C CYS A 200 -2.58 -6.57 -17.64
N GLY A 201 -1.81 -6.54 -16.55
CA GLY A 201 -2.34 -6.53 -15.19
C GLY A 201 -3.18 -5.29 -14.88
N PHE A 202 -2.72 -4.10 -15.27
CA PHE A 202 -3.47 -2.85 -15.05
C PHE A 202 -4.75 -2.79 -15.89
N VAL A 203 -4.70 -3.19 -17.16
CA VAL A 203 -5.92 -3.26 -17.99
C VAL A 203 -6.91 -4.24 -17.38
N TRP A 204 -6.45 -5.42 -16.97
CA TRP A 204 -7.29 -6.40 -16.29
C TRP A 204 -7.93 -5.85 -15.02
N ALA A 205 -7.14 -5.17 -14.18
CA ALA A 205 -7.63 -4.56 -12.95
C ALA A 205 -8.76 -3.54 -13.19
N GLY A 206 -8.61 -2.69 -14.21
CA GLY A 206 -9.63 -1.74 -14.62
C GLY A 206 -10.90 -2.40 -15.14
N ASP A 207 -10.76 -3.42 -15.99
CA ASP A 207 -11.90 -4.10 -16.62
C ASP A 207 -12.69 -4.98 -15.64
N HIS A 208 -12.04 -5.50 -14.58
CA HIS A 208 -12.67 -6.35 -13.57
C HIS A 208 -13.07 -5.61 -12.28
N GLY A 209 -12.92 -4.27 -12.28
CA GLY A 209 -13.42 -3.41 -11.19
C GLY A 209 -12.66 -3.59 -9.87
N PHE A 210 -11.36 -3.88 -9.93
CA PHE A 210 -10.55 -3.89 -8.72
C PHE A 210 -10.48 -2.49 -8.13
N LYS A 211 -10.75 -2.38 -6.84
CA LYS A 211 -10.79 -1.10 -6.16
C LYS A 211 -9.40 -0.59 -5.81
N VAL A 212 -8.51 -1.52 -5.47
CA VAL A 212 -7.12 -1.26 -5.12
C VAL A 212 -6.27 -2.40 -5.69
N THR A 213 -5.04 -2.09 -6.12
CA THR A 213 -4.05 -3.10 -6.50
C THR A 213 -2.80 -3.01 -5.65
N ASN A 214 -2.19 -4.17 -5.36
CA ASN A 214 -0.86 -4.27 -4.80
C ASN A 214 0.16 -4.47 -5.92
N ASN A 215 1.23 -3.66 -5.91
CA ASN A 215 2.32 -3.72 -6.87
C ASN A 215 3.65 -3.71 -6.10
N SER A 216 4.07 -4.88 -5.66
CA SER A 216 5.30 -5.04 -4.85
C SER A 216 6.50 -5.43 -5.72
N TYR A 217 6.71 -4.72 -6.84
CA TYR A 217 7.75 -4.95 -7.83
C TYR A 217 8.10 -3.63 -8.57
N TYR A 218 9.22 -3.63 -9.28
CA TYR A 218 9.49 -2.66 -10.35
C TYR A 218 9.40 -3.34 -11.72
N THR A 219 9.22 -2.55 -12.77
CA THR A 219 9.08 -3.07 -14.14
C THR A 219 10.44 -3.39 -14.74
N ASP A 220 10.75 -4.69 -14.83
CA ASP A 220 11.97 -5.21 -15.44
C ASP A 220 12.09 -4.83 -16.94
N PRO A 221 13.32 -4.80 -17.50
CA PRO A 221 14.59 -5.10 -16.84
C PRO A 221 15.30 -3.88 -16.25
N TRP A 222 14.66 -2.72 -16.25
CA TRP A 222 15.26 -1.46 -15.82
C TRP A 222 14.73 -1.06 -14.46
N GLN A 223 15.59 -1.01 -13.43
CA GLN A 223 15.20 -0.47 -12.14
C GLN A 223 14.72 0.99 -12.26
N PHE A 224 15.40 1.77 -13.11
CA PHE A 224 14.96 3.12 -13.46
C PHE A 224 14.83 3.24 -14.97
N ASN A 225 13.65 3.59 -15.45
CA ASN A 225 13.37 3.84 -16.85
C ASN A 225 13.57 5.32 -17.18
N CYS A 226 14.44 5.62 -18.14
CA CYS A 226 14.84 6.99 -18.48
C CYS A 226 14.14 7.46 -19.78
N PRO A 227 13.49 8.64 -19.80
CA PRO A 227 12.72 9.12 -20.95
C PRO A 227 13.59 9.56 -22.13
N ASP A 228 14.89 9.77 -21.93
CA ASP A 228 15.87 10.04 -22.99
C ASP A 228 16.36 8.79 -23.71
N ASN A 229 16.07 7.59 -23.20
CA ASN A 229 16.27 6.33 -23.88
C ASN A 229 15.00 5.93 -24.64
N ILE A 230 15.10 5.71 -25.93
CA ILE A 230 13.93 5.51 -26.81
C ILE A 230 13.11 4.25 -26.47
N ASP A 231 13.76 3.20 -25.99
CA ASP A 231 13.06 1.96 -25.59
C ASP A 231 12.39 2.14 -24.22
N GLN A 232 13.10 2.75 -23.27
CA GLN A 232 12.56 3.01 -21.92
C GLN A 232 11.45 4.07 -21.94
N ALA A 233 11.54 5.08 -22.80
CA ALA A 233 10.44 6.03 -23.02
C ALA A 233 9.14 5.35 -23.46
N ALA A 234 9.25 4.36 -24.35
CA ALA A 234 8.07 3.57 -24.77
C ALA A 234 7.53 2.71 -23.62
N ILE A 235 8.40 2.15 -22.78
CA ILE A 235 8.02 1.41 -21.56
C ILE A 235 7.24 2.32 -20.60
N ILE A 236 7.79 3.49 -20.26
CA ILE A 236 7.13 4.48 -19.38
C ILE A 236 5.73 4.82 -19.92
N GLU A 237 5.64 5.18 -21.20
CA GLU A 237 4.37 5.60 -21.81
C GLU A 237 3.34 4.47 -21.82
N GLY A 238 3.74 3.24 -22.16
CA GLY A 238 2.83 2.10 -22.20
C GLY A 238 2.28 1.73 -20.83
N VAL A 239 3.14 1.65 -19.80
CA VAL A 239 2.72 1.32 -18.43
C VAL A 239 1.88 2.44 -17.84
N LYS A 240 2.25 3.71 -18.09
CA LYS A 240 1.48 4.88 -17.66
C LYS A 240 0.06 4.85 -18.24
N ARG A 241 -0.12 4.60 -19.54
CA ARG A 241 -1.46 4.50 -20.14
C ARG A 241 -2.32 3.43 -19.51
N ALA A 242 -1.74 2.28 -19.21
CA ALA A 242 -2.45 1.19 -18.56
C ALA A 242 -2.84 1.54 -17.11
N GLN A 243 -1.94 2.22 -16.37
CA GLN A 243 -2.21 2.72 -15.03
C GLN A 243 -3.32 3.78 -15.03
N GLU A 244 -3.24 4.78 -15.92
CA GLU A 244 -4.27 5.83 -16.07
C GLU A 244 -5.63 5.23 -16.47
N TYR A 245 -5.64 4.20 -17.31
CA TYR A 245 -6.85 3.46 -17.66
C TYR A 245 -7.48 2.79 -16.45
N ALA A 246 -6.68 2.07 -15.65
CA ALA A 246 -7.16 1.42 -14.44
C ALA A 246 -7.68 2.44 -13.41
N GLU A 247 -6.97 3.56 -13.22
CA GLU A 247 -7.42 4.64 -12.33
C GLU A 247 -8.73 5.27 -12.83
N GLY A 248 -8.85 5.52 -14.14
CA GLY A 248 -10.08 6.02 -14.76
C GLY A 248 -11.27 5.07 -14.62
N LYS A 249 -11.03 3.77 -14.44
CA LYS A 249 -12.03 2.74 -14.11
C LYS A 249 -12.32 2.62 -12.61
N GLY A 250 -11.61 3.34 -11.78
CA GLY A 250 -11.83 3.39 -10.33
C GLY A 250 -10.88 2.52 -9.50
N SER A 251 -9.76 2.05 -10.07
CA SER A 251 -8.73 1.24 -9.41
C SER A 251 -7.56 2.13 -8.96
N LEU A 252 -7.23 2.13 -7.66
CA LEU A 252 -6.05 2.78 -7.11
C LEU A 252 -4.86 1.81 -7.12
N GLN A 253 -3.71 2.24 -7.65
CA GLN A 253 -2.48 1.47 -7.62
C GLN A 253 -1.64 1.91 -6.42
N ILE A 254 -1.13 0.93 -5.65
CA ILE A 254 -0.23 1.14 -4.51
C ILE A 254 1.02 0.31 -4.77
N ALA A 255 2.21 0.93 -4.68
CA ALA A 255 3.46 0.30 -5.07
C ALA A 255 4.56 0.45 -4.01
N ALA A 256 5.49 -0.50 -4.03
CA ALA A 256 6.64 -0.54 -3.14
C ALA A 256 7.72 0.46 -3.59
N ALA A 257 8.34 1.17 -2.63
CA ALA A 257 9.38 2.17 -2.92
C ALA A 257 10.73 1.58 -3.36
N GLY A 258 10.96 0.27 -3.17
CA GLY A 258 12.24 -0.39 -3.45
C GLY A 258 13.12 -0.57 -2.21
N ASN A 259 14.18 -1.40 -2.35
CA ASN A 259 14.93 -1.97 -1.21
C ASN A 259 16.44 -1.68 -1.23
N GLU A 260 16.89 -0.69 -1.96
CA GLU A 260 18.31 -0.38 -2.18
C GLU A 260 18.81 0.79 -1.32
N ASN A 261 17.94 1.33 -0.45
CA ASN A 261 18.20 2.53 0.35
C ASN A 261 18.56 3.75 -0.52
N TYR A 262 17.98 3.85 -1.70
CA TYR A 262 18.16 4.99 -2.59
C TYR A 262 17.34 6.21 -2.15
N ASP A 263 17.93 7.39 -2.38
CA ASP A 263 17.18 8.64 -2.38
C ASP A 263 16.53 8.86 -3.76
N LEU A 264 15.26 8.55 -3.88
CA LEU A 264 14.50 8.64 -5.14
C LEU A 264 14.31 10.11 -5.58
N ALA A 265 14.47 11.08 -4.68
CA ALA A 265 14.45 12.50 -5.02
C ALA A 265 15.80 13.02 -5.57
N HIS A 266 16.89 12.24 -5.44
CA HIS A 266 18.24 12.62 -5.87
C HIS A 266 18.97 11.44 -6.54
N LYS A 267 18.36 10.87 -7.58
CA LYS A 267 18.93 9.75 -8.33
C LYS A 267 20.17 10.17 -9.13
N THR A 268 21.22 9.36 -9.08
CA THR A 268 22.49 9.64 -9.79
C THR A 268 23.02 8.47 -10.59
N THR A 269 22.83 7.26 -10.12
CA THR A 269 23.47 6.06 -10.68
C THR A 269 22.54 4.87 -10.58
N ASP A 270 22.52 4.04 -11.63
CA ASP A 270 21.92 2.70 -11.64
C ASP A 270 23.01 1.72 -12.09
N SER A 271 23.24 0.69 -11.28
CA SER A 271 24.21 -0.37 -11.57
C SER A 271 23.58 -1.77 -11.55
N ALA A 272 22.25 -1.85 -11.41
CA ALA A 272 21.49 -3.09 -11.35
C ALA A 272 20.85 -3.47 -12.69
N SER A 273 20.79 -2.54 -13.64
CA SER A 273 20.04 -2.73 -14.90
C SER A 273 20.96 -2.86 -16.14
N PRO A 274 20.51 -3.61 -17.18
CA PRO A 274 19.33 -4.46 -17.18
C PRO A 274 19.57 -5.74 -16.36
N ASN A 275 18.54 -6.23 -15.67
CA ASN A 275 18.69 -7.43 -14.83
C ASN A 275 18.34 -8.75 -15.54
N ASP A 276 17.78 -8.68 -16.75
CA ASP A 276 17.50 -9.84 -17.61
C ASP A 276 18.69 -10.23 -18.50
N SER A 277 19.81 -9.50 -18.39
CA SER A 277 21.07 -9.77 -19.07
C SER A 277 22.24 -9.24 -18.21
N THR A 278 23.34 -8.79 -18.83
CA THR A 278 24.48 -8.26 -18.07
C THR A 278 24.24 -6.81 -17.64
N PRO A 279 24.14 -6.51 -16.33
CA PRO A 279 23.98 -5.14 -15.84
C PRO A 279 25.15 -4.25 -16.21
N VAL A 280 24.86 -2.97 -16.45
CA VAL A 280 25.85 -1.93 -16.73
C VAL A 280 25.61 -0.74 -15.81
N THR A 281 26.70 -0.18 -15.27
CA THR A 281 26.61 1.07 -14.50
C THR A 281 26.32 2.23 -15.44
N ARG A 282 25.25 2.96 -15.17
CA ARG A 282 24.82 4.13 -15.95
C ARG A 282 24.53 5.33 -15.05
N THR A 283 24.84 6.52 -15.54
CA THR A 283 24.40 7.76 -14.90
C THR A 283 22.93 7.96 -15.22
N ILE A 284 22.14 8.27 -14.20
CA ILE A 284 20.71 8.57 -14.30
C ILE A 284 20.41 9.93 -13.66
N THR A 285 19.20 10.42 -13.86
CA THR A 285 18.70 11.66 -13.24
C THR A 285 17.34 11.41 -12.62
N ASN A 286 16.79 12.42 -11.95
CA ASN A 286 15.43 12.34 -11.40
C ASN A 286 14.33 12.19 -12.47
N ALA A 287 14.65 12.42 -13.76
CA ALA A 287 13.72 12.13 -14.85
C ALA A 287 13.56 10.63 -15.14
N CYS A 288 14.52 9.81 -14.68
CA CYS A 288 14.41 8.35 -14.75
C CYS A 288 13.50 7.84 -13.63
N LEU A 289 12.50 7.03 -13.97
CA LEU A 289 11.45 6.61 -13.04
C LEU A 289 11.58 5.14 -12.68
N ASP A 290 11.44 4.84 -11.42
CA ASP A 290 11.06 3.51 -10.94
C ASP A 290 9.56 3.32 -11.22
N ILE A 291 9.19 2.40 -12.10
CA ILE A 291 7.80 2.17 -12.47
C ILE A 291 7.31 0.78 -12.02
N PRO A 292 6.06 0.70 -11.50
CA PRO A 292 5.01 1.73 -11.51
C PRO A 292 5.09 2.75 -10.38
N THR A 293 6.01 2.63 -9.44
CA THR A 293 6.12 3.36 -8.17
C THR A 293 6.04 4.89 -8.34
N GLU A 294 6.82 5.45 -9.26
CA GLU A 294 6.91 6.91 -9.47
C GLU A 294 5.95 7.43 -10.56
N LEU A 295 5.01 6.61 -11.06
CA LEU A 295 3.98 7.10 -11.97
C LEU A 295 2.97 8.00 -11.25
N PRO A 296 2.53 9.10 -11.88
CA PRO A 296 1.52 9.98 -11.28
C PRO A 296 0.25 9.21 -10.90
N GLY A 297 -0.22 9.38 -9.67
CA GLY A 297 -1.42 8.72 -9.17
C GLY A 297 -1.20 7.41 -8.44
N VAL A 298 -0.03 6.82 -8.51
CA VAL A 298 0.36 5.66 -7.69
C VAL A 298 0.69 6.13 -6.27
N VAL A 299 0.34 5.32 -5.27
CA VAL A 299 0.74 5.55 -3.87
C VAL A 299 2.04 4.80 -3.61
N THR A 300 3.09 5.53 -3.29
CA THR A 300 4.44 5.00 -3.03
C THR A 300 4.63 4.70 -1.55
N VAL A 301 4.97 3.44 -1.22
CA VAL A 301 5.05 2.96 0.16
C VAL A 301 6.49 2.66 0.58
N ALA A 302 6.98 3.37 1.61
CA ALA A 302 8.23 3.08 2.29
C ALA A 302 8.04 2.03 3.41
N ALA A 303 9.12 1.34 3.76
CA ALA A 303 9.13 0.37 4.85
C ALA A 303 9.68 0.96 6.15
N ASN A 304 8.97 0.72 7.24
CA ASN A 304 9.50 0.89 8.58
C ASN A 304 9.66 -0.47 9.31
N GLY A 305 10.42 -0.45 10.38
CA GLY A 305 10.65 -1.58 11.27
C GLY A 305 9.92 -1.43 12.59
N THR A 306 10.30 -2.24 13.57
CA THR A 306 9.79 -2.16 14.94
C THR A 306 10.07 -0.77 15.53
N GLY A 307 9.10 -0.21 16.24
CA GLY A 307 9.20 1.14 16.83
C GLY A 307 9.16 2.25 15.78
N VAL A 308 8.58 1.97 14.61
CA VAL A 308 8.36 2.95 13.52
C VAL A 308 9.66 3.59 13.01
N THR A 309 10.78 2.88 13.10
CA THR A 309 12.06 3.34 12.56
C THR A 309 12.15 3.01 11.06
N LYS A 310 12.79 3.87 10.25
CA LYS A 310 13.04 3.57 8.83
C LYS A 310 13.78 2.24 8.69
N ALA A 311 13.25 1.31 7.89
CA ALA A 311 13.97 0.10 7.56
C ALA A 311 15.24 0.44 6.76
N SER A 312 16.39 -0.20 7.11
CA SER A 312 17.69 0.16 6.54
C SER A 312 17.74 0.04 5.01
N PHE A 313 16.97 -0.88 4.46
CA PHE A 313 16.90 -1.14 3.02
C PHE A 313 15.92 -0.20 2.29
N SER A 314 14.91 0.35 2.98
CA SER A 314 13.84 1.11 2.31
C SER A 314 14.38 2.27 1.51
N ASN A 315 13.99 2.36 0.23
CA ASN A 315 14.15 3.59 -0.53
C ASN A 315 13.37 4.72 0.14
N TYR A 316 13.76 5.96 -0.12
CA TYR A 316 13.19 7.17 0.47
C TYR A 316 13.29 8.33 -0.53
N GLY A 317 12.65 9.45 -0.24
CA GLY A 317 12.75 10.65 -1.08
C GLY A 317 11.63 11.63 -0.76
N GLN A 318 11.99 12.90 -0.56
CA GLN A 318 11.02 13.97 -0.31
C GLN A 318 10.09 14.13 -1.52
N SER A 319 8.79 14.16 -1.31
CA SER A 319 7.76 14.26 -2.34
C SER A 319 7.68 13.05 -3.31
N VAL A 320 8.33 11.94 -2.96
CA VAL A 320 8.23 10.66 -3.68
C VAL A 320 7.51 9.62 -2.82
N ILE A 321 7.87 9.54 -1.54
CA ILE A 321 7.18 8.65 -0.60
C ILE A 321 5.87 9.30 -0.18
N ASP A 322 4.75 8.57 -0.32
CA ASP A 322 3.43 9.02 0.14
C ASP A 322 3.17 8.62 1.59
N VAL A 323 3.40 7.35 1.94
CA VAL A 323 3.17 6.81 3.28
C VAL A 323 4.15 5.69 3.60
N ALA A 324 4.23 5.31 4.88
CA ALA A 324 5.02 4.19 5.35
C ALA A 324 4.17 3.14 6.07
N ALA A 325 4.67 1.91 6.12
CA ALA A 325 4.07 0.82 6.87
C ALA A 325 5.13 -0.21 7.31
N PRO A 326 4.81 -1.16 8.21
CA PRO A 326 5.72 -2.22 8.62
C PRO A 326 6.20 -3.06 7.44
N GLY A 327 7.51 -3.14 7.23
CA GLY A 327 8.12 -3.93 6.16
C GLY A 327 9.26 -4.83 6.63
N SER A 328 9.55 -4.87 7.93
CA SER A 328 10.64 -5.69 8.48
C SER A 328 10.09 -6.90 9.22
N ASN A 329 10.57 -8.10 8.84
CA ASN A 329 10.22 -9.37 9.49
C ASN A 329 8.70 -9.62 9.58
N VAL A 330 7.98 -9.30 8.50
CA VAL A 330 6.52 -9.51 8.39
C VAL A 330 6.25 -11.00 8.19
N TYR A 331 5.44 -11.59 9.08
CA TYR A 331 5.05 -13.00 9.02
C TYR A 331 3.71 -13.14 8.31
N SER A 332 3.64 -13.96 7.26
CA SER A 332 2.43 -14.13 6.45
C SER A 332 2.37 -15.50 5.79
N THR A 333 1.34 -15.74 4.99
CA THR A 333 1.12 -16.99 4.24
C THR A 333 2.21 -17.21 3.17
N VAL A 334 2.56 -18.47 2.92
CA VAL A 334 3.39 -18.90 1.79
C VAL A 334 2.77 -20.13 1.12
N PRO A 335 3.09 -20.43 -0.15
CA PRO A 335 2.47 -21.56 -0.85
C PRO A 335 2.60 -22.88 -0.10
N GLY A 336 1.60 -23.76 -0.28
CA GLY A 336 1.55 -25.06 0.36
C GLY A 336 0.98 -25.05 1.79
N GLY A 337 0.15 -24.04 2.14
CA GLY A 337 -0.50 -23.92 3.45
C GLY A 337 0.47 -23.51 4.56
N GLY A 338 1.67 -23.03 4.20
CA GLY A 338 2.72 -22.63 5.12
C GLY A 338 2.67 -21.15 5.49
N TYR A 339 3.59 -20.76 6.39
CA TYR A 339 3.80 -19.38 6.82
C TYR A 339 5.28 -19.07 6.89
N GLY A 340 5.66 -17.82 6.63
CA GLY A 340 7.06 -17.40 6.67
C GLY A 340 7.20 -15.90 6.89
N SER A 341 8.39 -15.48 7.31
CA SER A 341 8.74 -14.07 7.49
C SER A 341 9.53 -13.57 6.30
N LYS A 342 9.17 -12.38 5.80
CA LYS A 342 9.90 -11.64 4.76
C LYS A 342 10.12 -10.20 5.21
N SER A 343 11.11 -9.54 4.59
CA SER A 343 11.38 -8.10 4.78
C SER A 343 11.51 -7.43 3.43
N GLY A 344 10.98 -6.22 3.30
CA GLY A 344 11.01 -5.42 2.08
C GLY A 344 9.92 -4.35 2.11
N THR A 345 10.04 -3.34 1.26
CA THR A 345 8.94 -2.42 0.94
C THR A 345 7.77 -3.19 0.31
N SER A 346 8.04 -4.33 -0.31
CA SER A 346 7.05 -5.32 -0.76
C SER A 346 6.15 -5.85 0.36
N MET A 347 6.60 -5.85 1.61
CA MET A 347 5.80 -6.27 2.78
C MET A 347 5.11 -5.07 3.44
N ALA A 348 5.62 -3.87 3.27
CA ALA A 348 4.96 -2.64 3.71
C ALA A 348 3.74 -2.30 2.83
N THR A 349 3.89 -2.43 1.52
CA THR A 349 2.84 -2.13 0.53
C THR A 349 1.51 -2.83 0.82
N PRO A 350 1.45 -4.15 1.07
CA PRO A 350 0.19 -4.84 1.35
C PRO A 350 -0.51 -4.36 2.63
N HIS A 351 0.22 -3.83 3.61
CA HIS A 351 -0.42 -3.18 4.76
C HIS A 351 -1.22 -1.95 4.31
N VAL A 352 -0.63 -1.10 3.47
CA VAL A 352 -1.30 0.10 2.94
C VAL A 352 -2.45 -0.27 2.00
N VAL A 353 -2.30 -1.31 1.19
CA VAL A 353 -3.38 -1.86 0.35
C VAL A 353 -4.56 -2.31 1.20
N GLY A 354 -4.30 -3.04 2.29
CA GLY A 354 -5.34 -3.44 3.24
C GLY A 354 -6.04 -2.24 3.88
N VAL A 355 -5.29 -1.21 4.29
CA VAL A 355 -5.84 0.05 4.82
C VAL A 355 -6.71 0.75 3.76
N ALA A 356 -6.25 0.84 2.51
CA ALA A 356 -7.03 1.40 1.40
C ALA A 356 -8.32 0.62 1.13
N ALA A 357 -8.26 -0.71 1.21
CA ALA A 357 -9.43 -1.57 1.07
C ALA A 357 -10.44 -1.39 2.21
N LEU A 358 -9.98 -1.15 3.44
CA LEU A 358 -10.83 -0.78 4.57
C LEU A 358 -11.48 0.60 4.35
N ILE A 359 -10.72 1.60 3.88
CA ILE A 359 -11.27 2.92 3.48
C ILE A 359 -12.37 2.75 2.44
N ALA A 360 -12.13 1.95 1.40
CA ALA A 360 -13.11 1.70 0.36
C ALA A 360 -14.35 0.96 0.88
N SER A 361 -14.17 0.03 1.81
CA SER A 361 -15.26 -0.72 2.45
C SER A 361 -16.15 0.17 3.33
N ALA A 362 -15.53 1.14 4.01
CA ALA A 362 -16.26 2.10 4.85
C ALA A 362 -16.93 3.23 4.04
N ASN A 363 -16.51 3.45 2.78
CA ASN A 363 -16.99 4.53 1.93
C ASN A 363 -17.39 4.03 0.52
N PRO A 364 -18.53 3.35 0.37
CA PRO A 364 -18.97 2.87 -0.93
C PRO A 364 -19.03 3.99 -1.99
N GLY A 365 -18.48 3.72 -3.18
CA GLY A 365 -18.43 4.70 -4.27
C GLY A 365 -17.23 5.66 -4.23
N ILE A 366 -16.38 5.59 -3.22
CA ILE A 366 -15.17 6.41 -3.11
C ILE A 366 -14.25 6.26 -4.34
N THR A 367 -13.67 7.36 -4.81
CA THR A 367 -12.76 7.37 -5.97
C THR A 367 -11.31 7.08 -5.56
N PRO A 368 -10.42 6.67 -6.51
CA PRO A 368 -8.99 6.49 -6.24
C PRO A 368 -8.33 7.71 -5.59
N ALA A 369 -8.60 8.90 -6.13
CA ALA A 369 -8.07 10.15 -5.59
C ALA A 369 -8.53 10.42 -4.14
N GLN A 370 -9.77 10.07 -3.82
CA GLN A 370 -10.29 10.21 -2.45
C GLN A 370 -9.70 9.17 -1.49
N ILE A 371 -9.43 7.94 -1.94
CA ILE A 371 -8.73 6.93 -1.12
C ILE A 371 -7.32 7.43 -0.83
N ARG A 372 -6.59 7.92 -1.84
CA ARG A 372 -5.23 8.49 -1.69
C ARG A 372 -5.24 9.65 -0.68
N ALA A 373 -6.16 10.59 -0.81
CA ALA A 373 -6.28 11.71 0.11
C ALA A 373 -6.58 11.27 1.56
N LYS A 374 -7.41 10.21 1.73
CA LYS A 374 -7.68 9.66 3.07
C LYS A 374 -6.47 8.91 3.65
N LEU A 375 -5.73 8.15 2.84
CA LEU A 375 -4.49 7.50 3.28
C LEU A 375 -3.50 8.53 3.84
N ALA A 376 -3.29 9.64 3.12
CA ALA A 376 -2.44 10.73 3.56
C ALA A 376 -2.97 11.39 4.84
N ALA A 377 -4.23 11.85 4.84
CA ALA A 377 -4.83 12.58 5.95
C ALA A 377 -5.01 11.75 7.23
N GLN A 378 -5.06 10.43 7.12
CA GLN A 378 -5.23 9.49 8.23
C GLN A 378 -3.93 8.82 8.68
N ALA A 379 -2.82 9.08 8.00
CA ALA A 379 -1.50 8.59 8.43
C ALA A 379 -1.14 9.18 9.80
N ASN A 380 -0.34 8.44 10.55
CA ASN A 380 0.22 8.93 11.80
C ASN A 380 1.56 9.58 11.51
N ASP A 381 1.70 10.84 11.88
CA ASP A 381 2.92 11.60 11.70
C ASP A 381 4.13 10.93 12.35
N ILE A 382 5.28 10.97 11.67
CA ILE A 382 6.55 10.43 12.16
C ILE A 382 7.63 11.48 12.00
N ALA A 383 8.27 11.87 13.09
CA ALA A 383 9.39 12.82 13.03
C ALA A 383 10.61 12.22 12.29
N CYS A 384 11.36 13.07 11.63
CA CYS A 384 12.67 12.69 11.09
C CYS A 384 13.60 12.23 12.23
N PRO A 385 14.28 11.08 12.09
CA PRO A 385 15.34 10.71 13.01
C PRO A 385 16.54 11.66 12.85
N SER A 386 17.39 11.73 13.88
CA SER A 386 18.56 12.63 13.92
C SER A 386 19.74 12.15 13.05
N ASP A 387 19.53 11.31 12.04
CA ASP A 387 20.62 10.74 11.21
C ASP A 387 21.09 11.66 10.07
N GLY A 388 20.46 12.81 9.89
CA GLY A 388 20.84 13.84 8.93
C GLY A 388 20.45 13.57 7.46
N ARG A 389 19.87 12.41 7.14
CA ARG A 389 19.41 12.07 5.78
C ARG A 389 17.93 12.39 5.55
N CYS A 390 17.16 12.38 6.62
CA CYS A 390 15.75 12.71 6.55
C CYS A 390 15.56 14.21 6.38
N THR A 391 14.71 14.60 5.44
CA THR A 391 14.34 15.99 5.14
C THR A 391 12.83 16.15 5.20
N GLY A 392 12.36 17.35 5.50
CA GLY A 392 10.93 17.65 5.60
C GLY A 392 10.48 17.96 7.02
N THR A 393 9.20 17.79 7.29
CA THR A 393 8.55 18.08 8.57
C THR A 393 8.07 16.79 9.23
N THR A 394 7.57 16.87 10.46
CA THR A 394 6.94 15.72 11.13
C THR A 394 5.70 15.23 10.34
N ALA A 395 4.94 16.15 9.77
CA ALA A 395 3.74 15.81 8.99
C ALA A 395 4.04 15.25 7.60
N ASN A 396 5.18 15.60 6.99
CA ASN A 396 5.60 15.04 5.70
C ASN A 396 7.12 15.10 5.57
N ASN A 397 7.76 13.94 5.40
CA ASN A 397 9.21 13.85 5.26
C ASN A 397 9.66 12.76 4.30
N SER A 398 10.94 12.82 3.94
CA SER A 398 11.53 11.95 2.92
C SER A 398 11.56 10.47 3.29
N PHE A 399 11.47 10.08 4.57
CA PHE A 399 11.52 8.69 4.99
C PHE A 399 10.15 8.02 5.07
N PHE A 400 9.12 8.78 5.45
CA PHE A 400 7.81 8.22 5.80
C PHE A 400 6.64 8.87 5.04
N GLY A 401 6.91 9.85 4.16
CA GLY A 401 5.86 10.62 3.51
C GLY A 401 4.96 11.32 4.53
N GLU A 402 3.64 11.16 4.39
CA GLU A 402 2.63 11.67 5.33
C GLU A 402 2.59 10.89 6.66
N GLY A 403 3.45 9.87 6.81
CA GLY A 403 3.55 9.09 8.03
C GLY A 403 3.15 7.63 7.89
N GLN A 404 2.88 6.96 9.02
CA GLN A 404 2.48 5.56 9.06
C GLN A 404 0.99 5.39 8.81
N ALA A 405 0.64 4.48 7.89
CA ALA A 405 -0.76 4.10 7.65
C ALA A 405 -1.44 3.60 8.93
N ASP A 406 -2.73 3.95 9.12
CA ASP A 406 -3.53 3.61 10.29
C ASP A 406 -4.84 2.93 9.88
N ALA A 407 -4.98 1.65 10.20
CA ALA A 407 -6.16 0.87 9.83
C ALA A 407 -7.40 1.23 10.66
N LEU A 408 -7.22 1.68 11.89
CA LEU A 408 -8.35 2.08 12.73
C LEU A 408 -8.98 3.39 12.23
N LYS A 409 -8.17 4.38 11.85
CA LYS A 409 -8.66 5.59 11.21
C LYS A 409 -9.36 5.30 9.87
N ALA A 410 -8.88 4.30 9.14
CA ALA A 410 -9.42 3.90 7.83
C ALA A 410 -10.86 3.39 7.89
N VAL A 411 -11.21 2.64 8.92
CA VAL A 411 -12.57 2.08 9.04
C VAL A 411 -13.61 3.13 9.46
N GLY A 412 -13.17 4.36 9.71
CA GLY A 412 -13.97 5.38 10.35
C GLY A 412 -14.47 4.83 11.68
N THR A 413 -14.32 5.51 12.75
CA THR A 413 -14.88 5.06 13.99
C THR A 413 -16.40 5.02 13.87
N THR A 414 -16.96 3.89 13.40
CA THR A 414 -18.33 3.57 13.77
C THR A 414 -18.24 3.27 15.26
N PRO A 415 -18.90 4.05 16.13
CA PRO A 415 -18.86 3.76 17.54
C PRO A 415 -19.21 2.28 17.75
N PRO A 416 -18.48 1.51 18.57
CA PRO A 416 -19.01 0.25 19.06
C PRO A 416 -20.44 0.51 19.58
N PRO A 417 -21.35 -0.49 19.64
CA PRO A 417 -22.71 -0.29 20.14
C PRO A 417 -22.68 0.08 21.63
N GLY A 418 -22.29 1.25 21.90
CA GLY A 418 -22.05 2.09 23.04
C GLY A 418 -21.73 3.47 22.49
N LYS A 419 -22.05 4.53 23.13
CA LYS A 419 -21.97 5.89 22.61
C LYS A 419 -20.52 6.35 22.59
N TYR A 420 -19.92 6.36 21.40
CA TYR A 420 -18.54 6.75 21.12
C TYR A 420 -18.50 8.15 20.51
N PHE A 421 -17.54 8.97 20.94
CA PHE A 421 -17.33 10.33 20.48
C PHE A 421 -15.83 10.58 20.40
N GLU A 422 -15.37 11.31 19.37
CA GLU A 422 -13.96 11.57 19.16
C GLU A 422 -13.67 12.98 18.66
N ASN A 423 -12.41 13.40 18.82
CA ASN A 423 -11.86 14.57 18.18
C ASN A 423 -10.51 14.16 17.55
N LEU A 424 -10.42 14.28 16.22
CA LEU A 424 -9.24 13.96 15.42
C LEU A 424 -8.49 15.21 14.97
N ALA A 425 -8.90 16.40 15.43
CA ALA A 425 -8.21 17.64 15.12
C ALA A 425 -6.95 17.79 15.99
N ASP A 426 -5.89 18.23 15.34
CA ASP A 426 -4.61 18.52 16.01
C ASP A 426 -4.69 19.76 16.89
N PHE A 427 -4.23 19.65 18.13
CA PHE A 427 -4.09 20.76 19.05
C PHE A 427 -2.64 20.83 19.55
N SER A 428 -1.92 21.89 19.13
CA SER A 428 -0.49 22.06 19.50
C SER A 428 -0.32 22.20 21.01
N ILE A 429 0.62 21.43 21.55
CA ILE A 429 1.11 21.53 22.93
C ILE A 429 2.42 22.32 22.86
N ASN A 430 2.39 23.55 23.38
CA ASN A 430 3.56 24.43 23.44
C ASN A 430 4.17 24.40 24.84
N ASP A 431 5.47 24.67 24.91
CA ASP A 431 6.22 24.80 26.18
C ASP A 431 5.51 25.69 27.18
N ASN A 432 5.46 25.22 28.41
CA ASN A 432 4.86 25.95 29.55
C ASN A 432 3.42 26.44 29.28
N ALA A 433 2.63 25.67 28.53
CA ALA A 433 1.29 26.05 28.13
C ALA A 433 0.25 24.96 28.43
N THR A 434 -1.00 25.38 28.45
CA THR A 434 -2.14 24.48 28.58
C THR A 434 -2.96 24.56 27.30
N VAL A 435 -3.33 23.39 26.75
CA VAL A 435 -4.23 23.27 25.61
C VAL A 435 -5.43 22.40 25.99
N GLU A 436 -6.60 22.71 25.40
CA GLU A 436 -7.83 21.92 25.57
C GLU A 436 -8.39 21.51 24.20
N SER A 437 -8.67 20.22 24.04
CA SER A 437 -9.35 19.66 22.87
C SER A 437 -10.77 19.25 23.27
N PRO A 438 -11.84 19.82 22.69
CA PRO A 438 -13.21 19.54 23.07
C PRO A 438 -13.84 18.37 22.30
N ILE A 439 -14.73 17.60 22.96
CA ILE A 439 -15.68 16.67 22.34
C ILE A 439 -17.08 17.03 22.78
N ALA A 440 -17.98 17.27 21.83
CA ALA A 440 -19.40 17.47 22.10
C ALA A 440 -20.14 16.14 22.16
N VAL A 441 -20.59 15.73 23.34
CA VAL A 441 -21.37 14.52 23.58
C VAL A 441 -22.85 14.82 23.54
N THR A 442 -23.60 14.06 22.73
CA THR A 442 -25.05 14.21 22.58
C THR A 442 -25.75 12.87 22.51
N GLY A 443 -27.03 12.83 22.90
CA GLY A 443 -27.87 11.63 22.76
C GLY A 443 -27.53 10.50 23.74
N VAL A 444 -26.67 10.71 24.75
CA VAL A 444 -26.45 9.78 25.87
C VAL A 444 -27.51 10.03 26.92
N THR A 445 -28.21 8.98 27.39
CA THR A 445 -29.26 9.13 28.41
C THR A 445 -28.64 9.00 29.80
N GLY A 446 -28.84 9.99 30.67
CA GLY A 446 -28.40 9.95 32.09
C GLY A 446 -26.93 10.34 32.26
N ASN A 447 -26.33 9.76 33.28
CA ASN A 447 -24.93 10.01 33.65
C ASN A 447 -23.94 9.15 32.85
N ALA A 448 -22.69 9.56 32.82
CA ALA A 448 -21.59 8.76 32.30
C ALA A 448 -21.42 7.45 33.10
N PRO A 449 -20.86 6.38 32.53
CA PRO A 449 -20.66 5.13 33.24
C PRO A 449 -19.50 5.20 34.23
N ALA A 450 -19.51 4.32 35.24
CA ALA A 450 -18.36 4.12 36.13
C ALA A 450 -17.12 3.54 35.40
N THR A 451 -17.29 3.12 34.17
CA THR A 451 -16.24 2.52 33.31
C THR A 451 -16.04 3.29 32.01
N LEU A 452 -16.24 4.64 32.03
CA LEU A 452 -16.00 5.51 30.88
C LEU A 452 -14.58 5.26 30.34
N LYS A 453 -14.48 4.94 29.05
CA LYS A 453 -13.19 4.78 28.38
C LYS A 453 -12.75 6.08 27.74
N VAL A 454 -11.51 6.46 27.97
CA VAL A 454 -10.89 7.66 27.43
C VAL A 454 -9.65 7.24 26.66
N GLY A 455 -9.76 7.16 25.34
CA GLY A 455 -8.61 6.92 24.46
C GLY A 455 -7.86 8.23 24.24
N VAL A 456 -6.55 8.22 24.40
CA VAL A 456 -5.68 9.40 24.26
C VAL A 456 -4.53 9.06 23.31
N ASP A 457 -4.32 9.90 22.31
CA ASP A 457 -3.15 9.88 21.43
C ASP A 457 -2.51 11.27 21.42
N ILE A 458 -1.38 11.39 22.13
CA ILE A 458 -0.58 12.62 22.25
C ILE A 458 0.80 12.33 21.69
N LYS A 459 1.24 13.16 20.76
CA LYS A 459 2.61 13.16 20.25
C LYS A 459 3.41 14.21 21.01
N HIS A 460 4.44 13.79 21.73
CA HIS A 460 5.31 14.66 22.51
C HIS A 460 6.67 13.98 22.73
N THR A 461 7.74 14.76 22.76
CA THR A 461 9.12 14.24 22.87
C THR A 461 9.56 13.94 24.30
N TYR A 462 8.78 14.36 25.31
CA TYR A 462 9.07 14.12 26.74
C TYR A 462 7.78 14.10 27.56
N ILE A 463 7.19 12.93 27.77
CA ILE A 463 5.88 12.84 28.45
C ILE A 463 5.93 13.12 29.96
N GLY A 464 7.13 13.12 30.56
CA GLY A 464 7.32 13.50 31.94
C GLY A 464 6.97 14.95 32.28
N ASP A 465 6.89 15.81 31.24
CA ASP A 465 6.53 17.22 31.40
C ASP A 465 5.01 17.44 31.36
N LEU A 466 4.27 16.38 30.96
CA LEU A 466 2.85 16.49 30.70
C LEU A 466 2.00 16.11 31.93
N LYS A 467 0.97 16.92 32.16
CA LYS A 467 -0.21 16.56 32.94
C LYS A 467 -1.41 16.49 32.00
N VAL A 468 -2.09 15.34 31.96
CA VAL A 468 -3.28 15.13 31.09
C VAL A 468 -4.49 14.88 31.98
N ASP A 469 -5.51 15.71 31.82
CA ASP A 469 -6.77 15.62 32.55
C ASP A 469 -7.94 15.47 31.58
N LEU A 470 -8.93 14.64 31.94
CA LEU A 470 -10.26 14.69 31.37
C LEU A 470 -11.10 15.70 32.17
N VAL A 471 -11.73 16.65 31.49
CA VAL A 471 -12.62 17.65 32.10
C VAL A 471 -14.06 17.36 31.66
N ALA A 472 -14.93 17.10 32.61
CA ALA A 472 -16.35 16.86 32.40
C ALA A 472 -17.13 18.14 32.05
N PRO A 473 -18.38 18.05 31.54
CA PRO A 473 -19.17 19.21 31.16
C PRO A 473 -19.47 20.23 32.30
N ASP A 474 -19.47 19.79 33.54
CA ASP A 474 -19.67 20.64 34.73
C ASP A 474 -18.34 21.23 35.26
N GLY A 475 -17.20 20.83 34.70
CA GLY A 475 -15.86 21.25 35.09
C GLY A 475 -15.14 20.30 36.04
N SER A 476 -15.74 19.18 36.43
CA SER A 476 -15.09 18.11 37.19
C SER A 476 -13.87 17.57 36.45
N VAL A 477 -12.78 17.28 37.15
CA VAL A 477 -11.47 16.93 36.57
C VAL A 477 -11.03 15.52 37.00
N TYR A 478 -10.65 14.71 36.03
CA TYR A 478 -10.13 13.36 36.22
C TYR A 478 -8.73 13.27 35.62
N THR A 479 -7.71 13.14 36.45
CA THR A 479 -6.33 13.05 36.00
C THR A 479 -6.06 11.69 35.36
N LEU A 480 -5.63 11.71 34.10
CA LEU A 480 -5.28 10.54 33.31
C LEU A 480 -3.78 10.24 33.36
N HIS A 481 -2.96 11.29 33.26
CA HIS A 481 -1.51 11.21 33.30
C HIS A 481 -0.98 12.38 34.13
N ASN A 482 0.05 12.14 34.95
CA ASN A 482 0.63 13.14 35.81
C ASN A 482 2.15 12.96 35.89
N HIS A 483 2.87 13.58 34.98
CA HIS A 483 4.34 13.63 34.93
C HIS A 483 5.02 12.25 35.03
N ALA A 484 4.35 11.19 34.57
CA ALA A 484 4.91 9.84 34.55
C ALA A 484 5.70 9.58 33.27
N GLY A 485 6.58 8.57 33.26
CA GLY A 485 7.27 8.10 32.07
C GLY A 485 8.57 8.82 31.72
N GLY A 486 8.91 9.94 32.41
CA GLY A 486 10.17 10.66 32.20
C GLY A 486 10.39 11.02 30.72
N SER A 487 11.58 10.68 30.20
CA SER A 487 11.99 10.97 28.81
C SER A 487 11.37 10.04 27.76
N ALA A 488 10.32 9.30 28.07
CA ALA A 488 9.61 8.53 27.04
C ALA A 488 8.81 9.46 26.12
N ASP A 489 8.65 9.03 24.85
CA ASP A 489 7.89 9.75 23.84
C ASP A 489 6.45 9.25 23.81
N ASN A 490 5.52 10.17 23.53
CA ASN A 490 4.13 9.94 23.19
C ASN A 490 3.28 9.23 24.26
N ILE A 491 2.00 9.58 24.31
CA ILE A 491 0.99 8.87 25.10
C ILE A 491 -0.04 8.30 24.13
N ALA A 492 -0.05 6.98 23.95
CA ALA A 492 -1.05 6.26 23.16
C ALA A 492 -1.70 5.20 24.05
N GLN A 493 -2.76 5.58 24.79
CA GLN A 493 -3.33 4.74 25.84
C GLN A 493 -4.83 4.98 26.02
N THR A 494 -5.56 3.93 26.43
CA THR A 494 -6.95 4.03 26.88
C THR A 494 -7.03 3.94 28.40
N TYR A 495 -7.57 4.98 29.02
CA TYR A 495 -7.84 5.06 30.45
C TYR A 495 -9.27 4.62 30.76
N THR A 496 -9.50 4.15 31.99
CA THR A 496 -10.84 3.87 32.49
C THR A 496 -11.11 4.82 33.66
N VAL A 497 -12.17 5.62 33.52
CA VAL A 497 -12.55 6.65 34.48
C VAL A 497 -13.92 6.34 35.07
N ASN A 498 -14.04 6.45 36.39
CA ASN A 498 -15.36 6.44 37.03
C ASN A 498 -15.93 7.86 37.00
N ALA A 499 -16.77 8.10 35.97
CA ALA A 499 -17.47 9.37 35.77
C ALA A 499 -18.98 9.29 36.04
N SER A 500 -19.39 8.35 36.90
CA SER A 500 -20.83 8.08 37.15
C SER A 500 -21.56 9.22 37.88
N SER A 501 -20.85 10.19 38.45
CA SER A 501 -21.42 11.44 38.98
C SER A 501 -21.78 12.46 37.90
N GLU A 502 -21.19 12.35 36.69
CA GLU A 502 -21.26 13.37 35.65
C GLU A 502 -22.41 13.15 34.69
N VAL A 503 -23.08 14.20 34.27
CA VAL A 503 -24.04 14.15 33.17
C VAL A 503 -23.28 13.84 31.88
N ALA A 504 -23.73 12.79 31.16
CA ALA A 504 -23.01 12.32 29.99
C ALA A 504 -23.01 13.34 28.84
N ASN A 505 -24.16 14.02 28.57
CA ASN A 505 -24.27 15.01 27.51
C ASN A 505 -23.63 16.35 27.90
N GLY A 506 -22.93 16.94 26.94
CA GLY A 506 -22.25 18.22 27.12
C GLY A 506 -20.88 18.22 26.45
N THR A 507 -20.11 19.26 26.70
CA THR A 507 -18.76 19.37 26.16
C THR A 507 -17.74 18.81 27.15
N TRP A 508 -17.17 17.67 26.81
CA TRP A 508 -16.01 17.11 27.51
C TRP A 508 -14.74 17.67 26.87
N LYS A 509 -13.65 17.76 27.63
CA LYS A 509 -12.37 18.25 27.11
C LYS A 509 -11.22 17.34 27.58
N LEU A 510 -10.28 17.09 26.67
CA LEU A 510 -8.95 16.65 27.04
C LEU A 510 -8.09 17.89 27.27
N ARG A 511 -7.62 18.08 28.50
CA ARG A 511 -6.72 19.17 28.87
C ARG A 511 -5.33 18.61 29.02
N VAL A 512 -4.37 19.19 28.29
CA VAL A 512 -2.95 18.87 28.42
C VAL A 512 -2.22 20.12 28.88
N ASN A 513 -1.47 20.00 29.97
CA ASN A 513 -0.57 21.01 30.48
C ASN A 513 0.86 20.51 30.36
N ASP A 514 1.66 21.23 29.61
CA ASP A 514 3.10 21.11 29.60
C ASP A 514 3.65 22.16 30.56
N ASN A 515 4.44 21.76 31.56
CA ASN A 515 4.97 22.66 32.58
C ASN A 515 6.49 22.71 32.62
N ALA A 516 7.17 22.26 31.59
CA ALA A 516 8.61 22.36 31.40
C ALA A 516 8.98 23.06 30.11
N ALA A 517 10.23 23.34 29.90
CA ALA A 517 10.74 24.01 28.70
C ALA A 517 11.49 23.02 27.81
N SER A 518 11.54 23.29 26.52
CA SER A 518 12.34 22.66 25.46
C SER A 518 11.65 21.56 24.64
N ASP A 519 10.52 21.05 25.07
CA ASP A 519 9.79 19.98 24.36
C ASP A 519 8.41 20.44 23.96
N THR A 520 7.98 20.11 22.75
CA THR A 520 6.66 20.47 22.21
C THR A 520 5.98 19.27 21.59
N GLY A 521 4.67 19.35 21.39
CA GLY A 521 3.91 18.26 20.82
C GLY A 521 2.52 18.68 20.33
N LYS A 522 1.64 17.69 20.21
CA LYS A 522 0.23 17.91 19.89
C LYS A 522 -0.65 16.83 20.53
N ILE A 523 -1.89 17.17 20.82
CA ILE A 523 -2.97 16.18 20.90
C ILE A 523 -3.28 15.78 19.48
N ASP A 524 -2.97 14.55 19.06
CA ASP A 524 -3.20 14.04 17.73
C ASP A 524 -4.65 13.53 17.57
N ALA A 525 -5.13 12.83 18.60
CA ALA A 525 -6.53 12.37 18.67
C ALA A 525 -6.91 12.02 20.11
N TRP A 526 -8.22 12.05 20.40
CA TRP A 526 -8.74 11.44 21.62
C TRP A 526 -10.22 11.08 21.48
N ASN A 527 -10.70 10.17 22.32
CA ASN A 527 -12.06 9.69 22.24
C ASN A 527 -12.65 9.32 23.61
N LEU A 528 -13.99 9.24 23.63
CA LEU A 528 -14.80 8.79 24.75
C LEU A 528 -15.71 7.65 24.32
N THR A 529 -15.76 6.57 25.11
CA THR A 529 -16.74 5.48 24.95
C THR A 529 -17.55 5.33 26.24
N PHE A 530 -18.86 5.65 26.12
CA PHE A 530 -19.83 5.60 27.22
C PHE A 530 -20.45 4.23 27.38
#